data_95135616180952f3cc7852e8235fa292
#
_entry.id   95135616180952f3cc7852e8235fa292
#
_cell.length_a   1.000
_cell.length_b   1.000
_cell.length_c   1.000
_cell.angle_alpha   90.00
_cell.angle_beta   90.00
_cell.angle_gamma   90.00
#
_symmetry.space_group_name_H-M   'P 1'
#
loop_
_entity.id
_entity.type
_entity.pdbx_description
1 polymer ?
#
loop_
_entity_poly.entity_id
_entity_poly.type
_entity_poly.pdbx_seq_one_letter_code
_entity_poly.pdbx_strand_id
1 'polypeptide(L)'
;MRSENEIDGVLLVDKASGMTSHDVVAITRRALNTKKVGHCGTLDPLATGLLLMTIGRGTKIQDLLMSEDKEYVGTLDLGKVTDSQDADGQVLETLPVPEFPREQIDAAFAKFHGDFYQMPPMVSAIKKDGVPLYKLARQGKSVEREPRFVHVYAHEIQSVRLPEIDFRVVCSKGFYVRTYVHDIGQELGCGAHLKALRRTKSGRFDVTGAITVEELKAGPREAVAARVLSLPAISRLRGA
;
A
#
# COMPACT_ATOMS: atom_id res chain seq x y z
N MET A 1 5.69 3.20 38.09
CA MET A 1 5.45 4.62 37.76
C MET A 1 5.58 4.78 36.26
N ARG A 2 4.59 5.31 35.55
CA ARG A 2 4.72 5.66 34.13
C ARG A 2 5.60 6.92 34.05
N SER A 3 6.59 6.92 33.15
CA SER A 3 7.26 8.18 32.83
C SER A 3 6.23 9.07 32.13
N GLU A 4 6.13 10.33 32.53
CA GLU A 4 5.21 11.34 31.95
C GLU A 4 5.44 11.58 30.43
N ASN A 5 6.37 10.85 29.83
CA ASN A 5 6.84 11.00 28.46
C ASN A 5 6.47 9.83 27.51
N GLU A 6 5.64 8.86 27.95
CA GLU A 6 5.25 7.75 27.08
C GLU A 6 4.12 8.16 26.13
N ILE A 7 4.42 8.16 24.82
CA ILE A 7 3.45 8.42 23.77
C ILE A 7 2.88 7.09 23.30
N ASP A 8 1.56 6.93 23.40
CA ASP A 8 0.81 5.74 23.01
C ASP A 8 -0.29 6.10 22.00
N GLY A 9 -0.30 5.46 20.84
CA GLY A 9 -1.36 5.71 19.86
C GLY A 9 -0.97 5.41 18.42
N VAL A 10 -1.57 6.14 17.49
CA VAL A 10 -1.32 6.03 16.05
C VAL A 10 -1.07 7.41 15.46
N LEU A 11 0.00 7.53 14.70
CA LEU A 11 0.33 8.70 13.89
C LEU A 11 0.03 8.38 12.43
N LEU A 12 -0.68 9.27 11.76
CA LEU A 12 -0.94 9.20 10.33
C LEU A 12 0.21 9.89 9.60
N VAL A 13 0.90 9.17 8.72
CA VAL A 13 2.02 9.72 7.94
C VAL A 13 1.71 9.59 6.46
N ASP A 14 1.88 10.68 5.72
CA ASP A 14 1.89 10.67 4.25
C ASP A 14 3.29 10.28 3.77
N LYS A 15 3.45 9.00 3.40
CA LYS A 15 4.73 8.47 2.94
C LYS A 15 5.04 9.02 1.54
N ALA A 16 6.22 9.59 1.39
CA ALA A 16 6.75 9.98 0.09
C ALA A 16 7.25 8.76 -0.71
N SER A 17 7.38 8.91 -2.03
CA SER A 17 8.00 7.91 -2.91
C SER A 17 9.50 7.76 -2.62
N GLY A 18 10.10 6.65 -3.05
CA GLY A 18 11.54 6.38 -2.94
C GLY A 18 12.02 5.92 -1.57
N MET A 19 11.11 5.70 -0.61
CA MET A 19 11.45 5.18 0.72
C MET A 19 10.59 3.97 1.09
N THR A 20 11.13 3.10 1.92
CA THR A 20 10.40 1.96 2.48
C THR A 20 9.53 2.37 3.66
N SER A 21 8.52 1.55 4.00
CA SER A 21 7.74 1.74 5.24
C SER A 21 8.63 1.67 6.50
N HIS A 22 9.73 0.90 6.47
CA HIS A 22 10.69 0.82 7.57
C HIS A 22 11.53 2.09 7.75
N ASP A 23 11.82 2.82 6.67
CA ASP A 23 12.48 4.13 6.75
C ASP A 23 11.59 5.13 7.51
N VAL A 24 10.28 5.11 7.24
CA VAL A 24 9.31 5.92 7.99
C VAL A 24 9.25 5.52 9.47
N VAL A 25 9.33 4.22 9.79
CA VAL A 25 9.46 3.75 11.19
C VAL A 25 10.71 4.35 11.85
N ALA A 26 11.86 4.33 11.16
CA ALA A 26 13.11 4.86 11.70
C ALA A 26 13.04 6.38 11.93
N ILE A 27 12.43 7.11 10.99
CA ILE A 27 12.19 8.57 11.12
C ILE A 27 11.26 8.84 12.30
N THR A 28 10.14 8.13 12.40
CA THR A 28 9.16 8.29 13.51
C THR A 28 9.79 8.01 14.87
N ARG A 29 10.63 6.96 14.98
CA ARG A 29 11.38 6.65 16.21
C ARG A 29 12.26 7.81 16.64
N ARG A 30 12.96 8.44 15.69
CA ARG A 30 13.82 9.58 15.93
C ARG A 30 13.01 10.81 16.34
N ALA A 31 11.97 11.16 15.56
CA ALA A 31 11.14 12.34 15.80
C ALA A 31 10.46 12.32 17.19
N LEU A 32 9.99 11.14 17.62
CA LEU A 32 9.30 11.00 18.91
C LEU A 32 10.21 10.52 20.06
N ASN A 33 11.51 10.31 19.79
CA ASN A 33 12.46 9.73 20.75
C ASN A 33 11.91 8.47 21.44
N THR A 34 11.41 7.50 20.66
CA THR A 34 10.83 6.25 21.18
C THR A 34 11.27 5.06 20.33
N LYS A 35 11.53 3.92 20.97
CA LYS A 35 11.95 2.69 20.28
C LYS A 35 10.76 1.86 19.78
N LYS A 36 9.61 1.98 20.45
CA LYS A 36 8.45 1.13 20.19
C LYS A 36 7.54 1.76 19.14
N VAL A 37 7.88 1.55 17.88
CA VAL A 37 7.13 2.01 16.70
C VAL A 37 7.00 0.85 15.71
N GLY A 38 5.78 0.64 15.20
CA GLY A 38 5.44 -0.27 14.09
C GLY A 38 4.65 0.46 13.01
N HIS A 39 4.24 -0.24 11.96
CA HIS A 39 3.36 0.30 10.93
C HIS A 39 2.28 -0.69 10.54
N CYS A 40 1.13 -0.20 10.04
CA CYS A 40 0.01 -1.02 9.62
C CYS A 40 -0.11 -1.06 8.10
N GLY A 41 0.33 -2.17 7.50
CA GLY A 41 0.29 -2.41 6.06
C GLY A 41 1.43 -1.72 5.31
N THR A 42 2.34 -2.53 4.80
CA THR A 42 3.49 -2.08 4.01
C THR A 42 3.02 -1.32 2.77
N LEU A 43 3.69 -0.22 2.47
CA LEU A 43 3.70 0.44 1.17
C LEU A 43 5.05 0.17 0.50
N ASP A 44 5.02 -0.18 -0.77
CA ASP A 44 6.22 -0.38 -1.59
C ASP A 44 6.99 0.96 -1.74
N PRO A 45 8.30 0.94 -2.10
CA PRO A 45 9.07 2.18 -2.25
C PRO A 45 8.46 3.18 -3.23
N LEU A 46 7.99 2.72 -4.37
CA LEU A 46 7.29 3.53 -5.38
C LEU A 46 6.02 4.18 -4.83
N ALA A 47 5.27 3.47 -3.97
CA ALA A 47 3.97 3.93 -3.49
C ALA A 47 4.09 5.10 -2.50
N THR A 48 3.09 5.98 -2.52
CA THR A 48 2.93 7.13 -1.63
C THR A 48 1.67 7.00 -0.76
N GLY A 49 1.44 7.96 0.12
CA GLY A 49 0.18 8.12 0.83
C GLY A 49 0.16 7.53 2.23
N LEU A 50 -1.03 7.27 2.71
CA LEU A 50 -1.32 7.00 4.11
C LEU A 50 -0.60 5.76 4.66
N LEU A 51 0.27 5.97 5.63
CA LEU A 51 0.91 4.94 6.42
C LEU A 51 0.60 5.17 7.91
N LEU A 52 -0.10 4.22 8.54
CA LEU A 52 -0.43 4.28 9.96
C LEU A 52 0.77 3.79 10.78
N MET A 53 1.33 4.67 11.61
CA MET A 53 2.45 4.39 12.50
C MET A 53 1.91 4.11 13.90
N THR A 54 2.09 2.90 14.41
CA THR A 54 1.70 2.52 15.78
C THR A 54 2.83 2.85 16.75
N ILE A 55 2.50 3.50 17.87
CA ILE A 55 3.48 4.02 18.83
C ILE A 55 3.17 3.49 20.23
N GLY A 56 4.19 3.04 20.94
CA GLY A 56 4.07 2.55 22.31
C GLY A 56 3.05 1.39 22.40
N ARG A 57 2.02 1.55 23.24
CA ARG A 57 0.93 0.56 23.36
C ARG A 57 0.06 0.46 22.10
N GLY A 58 0.09 1.45 21.22
CA GLY A 58 -0.57 1.38 19.90
C GLY A 58 -0.12 0.18 19.07
N THR A 59 1.09 -0.35 19.30
CA THR A 59 1.56 -1.57 18.62
C THR A 59 0.72 -2.81 18.95
N LYS A 60 -0.03 -2.82 20.04
CA LYS A 60 -0.92 -3.93 20.43
C LYS A 60 -2.19 -4.02 19.57
N ILE A 61 -2.58 -2.93 18.92
CA ILE A 61 -3.74 -2.91 18.02
C ILE A 61 -3.33 -2.94 16.53
N GLN A 62 -2.06 -3.25 16.24
CA GLN A 62 -1.52 -3.25 14.88
C GLN A 62 -2.28 -4.21 13.97
N ASP A 63 -2.52 -5.45 14.39
CA ASP A 63 -3.22 -6.45 13.59
C ASP A 63 -4.66 -6.03 13.29
N LEU A 64 -5.31 -5.39 14.26
CA LEU A 64 -6.65 -4.83 14.10
C LEU A 64 -6.68 -3.74 13.01
N LEU A 65 -5.70 -2.83 12.98
CA LEU A 65 -5.58 -1.78 11.97
C LEU A 65 -5.12 -2.31 10.61
N MET A 66 -4.33 -3.38 10.59
CA MET A 66 -3.93 -4.06 9.36
C MET A 66 -5.10 -4.75 8.66
N SER A 67 -6.11 -5.18 9.42
CA SER A 67 -7.28 -5.89 8.89
C SER A 67 -8.31 -4.99 8.20
N GLU A 68 -8.18 -3.68 8.29
CA GLU A 68 -9.08 -2.72 7.65
C GLU A 68 -8.98 -2.77 6.12
N ASP A 69 -10.04 -2.33 5.44
CA ASP A 69 -10.06 -2.13 4.00
C ASP A 69 -9.20 -0.93 3.60
N LYS A 70 -8.77 -0.89 2.35
CA LYS A 70 -7.91 0.18 1.82
C LYS A 70 -8.50 0.80 0.57
N GLU A 71 -8.20 2.07 0.39
CA GLU A 71 -8.47 2.79 -0.85
C GLU A 71 -7.17 3.28 -1.46
N TYR A 72 -7.05 3.07 -2.76
CA TYR A 72 -5.90 3.50 -3.55
C TYR A 72 -6.37 4.27 -4.79
N VAL A 73 -5.54 5.22 -5.21
CA VAL A 73 -5.52 5.75 -6.57
C VAL A 73 -4.18 5.37 -7.20
N GLY A 74 -4.18 5.06 -8.48
CA GLY A 74 -2.97 4.60 -9.16
C GLY A 74 -3.04 4.82 -10.66
N THR A 75 -1.88 4.66 -11.31
CA THR A 75 -1.74 4.68 -12.75
C THR A 75 -1.22 3.32 -13.21
N LEU A 76 -1.99 2.67 -14.07
CA LEU A 76 -1.63 1.49 -14.83
C LEU A 76 -0.96 1.95 -16.11
N ASP A 77 0.17 1.35 -16.50
CA ASP A 77 0.88 1.60 -17.76
C ASP A 77 0.90 0.30 -18.58
N LEU A 78 0.22 0.32 -19.73
CA LEU A 78 0.10 -0.81 -20.66
C LEU A 78 1.36 -1.01 -21.49
N GLY A 79 1.50 -2.19 -22.08
CA GLY A 79 2.54 -2.51 -23.07
C GLY A 79 3.86 -2.96 -22.46
N LYS A 80 4.00 -3.02 -21.12
CA LYS A 80 5.20 -3.52 -20.47
C LYS A 80 4.86 -4.42 -19.29
N VAL A 81 5.55 -5.55 -19.21
CA VAL A 81 5.50 -6.45 -18.06
C VAL A 81 6.82 -6.36 -17.31
N THR A 82 6.79 -6.17 -15.99
CA THR A 82 7.98 -6.12 -15.14
C THR A 82 7.99 -7.26 -14.13
N ASP A 83 9.17 -7.64 -13.64
CA ASP A 83 9.36 -8.73 -12.68
C ASP A 83 8.75 -8.43 -11.29
N SER A 84 8.68 -7.16 -10.91
CA SER A 84 8.04 -6.70 -9.67
C SER A 84 6.55 -6.33 -9.84
N GLN A 85 6.05 -6.30 -11.09
CA GLN A 85 4.71 -5.83 -11.47
C GLN A 85 4.50 -4.31 -11.21
N ASP A 86 5.58 -3.56 -11.01
CA ASP A 86 5.60 -2.10 -10.87
C ASP A 86 6.77 -1.47 -11.65
N ALA A 87 6.85 -0.14 -11.67
CA ALA A 87 7.86 0.59 -12.43
C ALA A 87 9.28 0.51 -11.85
N ASP A 88 9.46 0.00 -10.62
CA ASP A 88 10.79 -0.22 -10.02
C ASP A 88 11.45 -1.51 -10.53
N GLY A 89 10.69 -2.40 -11.20
CA GLY A 89 11.14 -3.68 -11.70
C GLY A 89 11.85 -3.63 -13.04
N GLN A 90 12.52 -4.74 -13.36
CA GLN A 90 13.12 -4.95 -14.68
C GLN A 90 12.04 -5.32 -15.70
N VAL A 91 12.09 -4.70 -16.88
CA VAL A 91 11.18 -5.03 -17.98
C VAL A 91 11.50 -6.44 -18.48
N LEU A 92 10.52 -7.33 -18.41
CA LEU A 92 10.59 -8.70 -18.93
C LEU A 92 10.08 -8.79 -20.37
N GLU A 93 9.04 -8.01 -20.69
CA GLU A 93 8.37 -8.04 -21.97
C GLU A 93 7.86 -6.65 -22.36
N THR A 94 7.92 -6.33 -23.65
CA THR A 94 7.32 -5.12 -24.24
C THR A 94 6.41 -5.54 -25.37
N LEU A 95 5.16 -5.12 -25.31
CA LEU A 95 4.11 -5.47 -26.27
C LEU A 95 3.51 -4.20 -26.87
N PRO A 96 3.02 -4.24 -28.12
CA PRO A 96 2.30 -3.12 -28.68
C PRO A 96 0.99 -2.88 -27.93
N VAL A 97 0.63 -1.63 -27.72
CA VAL A 97 -0.64 -1.23 -27.10
C VAL A 97 -1.57 -0.80 -28.24
N PRO A 98 -2.60 -1.59 -28.55
CA PRO A 98 -3.59 -1.18 -29.54
C PRO A 98 -4.52 -0.10 -28.98
N GLU A 99 -5.29 0.52 -29.86
CA GLU A 99 -6.44 1.31 -29.44
C GLU A 99 -7.50 0.39 -28.82
N PHE A 100 -7.95 0.73 -27.62
CA PHE A 100 -9.00 -0.01 -26.92
C PHE A 100 -10.28 0.82 -26.86
N PRO A 101 -11.43 0.27 -27.29
CA PRO A 101 -12.72 0.84 -26.96
C PRO A 101 -12.88 0.94 -25.43
N ARG A 102 -13.53 1.98 -24.95
CA ARG A 102 -13.74 2.20 -23.51
C ARG A 102 -14.41 0.99 -22.85
N GLU A 103 -15.35 0.38 -23.51
CA GLU A 103 -16.11 -0.79 -23.05
C GLU A 103 -15.20 -2.01 -22.80
N GLN A 104 -14.13 -2.17 -23.59
CA GLN A 104 -13.17 -3.26 -23.41
C GLN A 104 -12.32 -3.03 -22.15
N ILE A 105 -11.92 -1.78 -21.89
CA ILE A 105 -11.19 -1.42 -20.66
C ILE A 105 -12.11 -1.63 -19.45
N ASP A 106 -13.35 -1.13 -19.50
CA ASP A 106 -14.34 -1.29 -18.44
C ASP A 106 -14.60 -2.78 -18.14
N ALA A 107 -14.71 -3.63 -19.18
CA ALA A 107 -14.90 -5.08 -19.03
C ALA A 107 -13.68 -5.75 -18.37
N ALA A 108 -12.45 -5.35 -18.70
CA ALA A 108 -11.24 -5.89 -18.09
C ALA A 108 -11.19 -5.57 -16.59
N PHE A 109 -11.53 -4.36 -16.19
CA PHE A 109 -11.61 -3.99 -14.76
C PHE A 109 -12.74 -4.71 -14.05
N ALA A 110 -13.90 -4.88 -14.68
CA ALA A 110 -15.09 -5.54 -14.12
C ALA A 110 -14.83 -7.01 -13.76
N LYS A 111 -13.94 -7.72 -14.46
CA LYS A 111 -13.55 -9.11 -14.14
C LYS A 111 -12.94 -9.26 -12.75
N PHE A 112 -12.33 -8.19 -12.21
CA PHE A 112 -11.70 -8.18 -10.90
C PHE A 112 -12.51 -7.39 -9.87
N HIS A 113 -13.83 -7.33 -10.04
CA HIS A 113 -14.76 -6.76 -9.07
C HIS A 113 -15.37 -7.88 -8.20
N GLY A 114 -15.64 -7.58 -6.91
CA GLY A 114 -16.16 -8.58 -5.98
C GLY A 114 -15.10 -9.54 -5.47
N ASP A 115 -15.47 -10.79 -5.27
CA ASP A 115 -14.66 -11.85 -4.67
C ASP A 115 -13.83 -12.60 -5.71
N PHE A 116 -12.52 -12.73 -5.48
CA PHE A 116 -11.65 -13.57 -6.30
C PHE A 116 -10.37 -13.97 -5.56
N TYR A 117 -9.63 -14.92 -6.16
CA TYR A 117 -8.32 -15.33 -5.67
C TYR A 117 -7.21 -14.63 -6.44
N GLN A 118 -6.33 -13.94 -5.71
CA GLN A 118 -5.19 -13.22 -6.27
C GLN A 118 -3.89 -13.92 -5.89
N MET A 119 -3.00 -14.14 -6.87
CA MET A 119 -1.66 -14.67 -6.65
C MET A 119 -0.74 -13.53 -6.15
N PRO A 120 -0.22 -13.59 -4.91
CA PRO A 120 0.69 -12.55 -4.42
C PRO A 120 1.95 -12.44 -5.30
N PRO A 121 2.53 -11.24 -5.50
CA PRO A 121 3.77 -11.11 -6.26
C PRO A 121 4.95 -11.71 -5.49
N MET A 122 6.01 -12.14 -6.22
CA MET A 122 7.24 -12.65 -5.61
C MET A 122 7.92 -11.61 -4.72
N VAL A 123 7.88 -10.35 -5.12
CA VAL A 123 8.39 -9.24 -4.32
C VAL A 123 7.33 -8.82 -3.30
N SER A 124 7.19 -9.56 -2.21
CA SER A 124 6.22 -9.26 -1.14
C SER A 124 6.78 -9.52 0.26
N ALA A 125 6.12 -8.96 1.27
CA ALA A 125 6.47 -9.15 2.69
C ALA A 125 5.97 -10.49 3.26
N ILE A 126 5.25 -11.30 2.48
CA ILE A 126 4.82 -12.65 2.89
C ILE A 126 6.04 -13.48 3.22
N LYS A 127 5.96 -14.25 4.30
CA LYS A 127 7.05 -15.15 4.71
C LYS A 127 6.72 -16.59 4.29
N LYS A 128 7.71 -17.27 3.71
CA LYS A 128 7.73 -18.72 3.55
C LYS A 128 8.88 -19.27 4.40
N ASP A 129 8.58 -20.19 5.29
CA ASP A 129 9.54 -20.75 6.24
C ASP A 129 10.30 -19.68 7.07
N GLY A 130 9.57 -18.63 7.46
CA GLY A 130 10.13 -17.51 8.24
C GLY A 130 10.90 -16.47 7.41
N VAL A 131 11.16 -16.70 6.12
CA VAL A 131 11.90 -15.81 5.22
C VAL A 131 10.94 -15.02 4.34
N PRO A 132 10.99 -13.66 4.33
CA PRO A 132 10.17 -12.86 3.42
C PRO A 132 10.45 -13.15 1.95
N LEU A 133 9.40 -13.23 1.12
CA LEU A 133 9.50 -13.57 -0.31
C LEU A 133 10.41 -12.58 -1.07
N TYR A 134 10.39 -11.29 -0.74
CA TYR A 134 11.26 -10.30 -1.39
C TYR A 134 12.76 -10.61 -1.22
N LYS A 135 13.16 -11.28 -0.11
CA LYS A 135 14.56 -11.70 0.07
C LYS A 135 14.92 -12.87 -0.83
N LEU A 136 13.97 -13.78 -1.05
CA LEU A 136 14.16 -14.92 -1.97
C LEU A 136 14.19 -14.44 -3.43
N ALA A 137 13.30 -13.51 -3.79
CA ALA A 137 13.29 -12.89 -5.11
C ALA A 137 14.62 -12.21 -5.46
N ARG A 138 15.22 -11.46 -4.52
CA ARG A 138 16.55 -10.84 -4.69
C ARG A 138 17.68 -11.86 -4.88
N GLN A 139 17.49 -13.11 -4.48
CA GLN A 139 18.42 -14.22 -4.70
C GLN A 139 18.14 -14.98 -6.02
N GLY A 140 17.22 -14.46 -6.85
CA GLY A 140 16.78 -15.15 -8.08
C GLY A 140 15.94 -16.41 -7.84
N LYS A 141 15.49 -16.65 -6.60
CA LYS A 141 14.69 -17.82 -6.24
C LYS A 141 13.21 -17.54 -6.43
N SER A 142 12.55 -18.35 -7.26
CA SER A 142 11.09 -18.39 -7.33
C SER A 142 10.58 -19.48 -6.37
N VAL A 143 9.53 -19.18 -5.63
CA VAL A 143 8.88 -20.15 -4.73
C VAL A 143 7.39 -20.18 -5.04
N GLU A 144 6.81 -21.35 -4.84
CA GLU A 144 5.37 -21.54 -4.93
C GLU A 144 4.66 -20.68 -3.90
N ARG A 145 3.61 -19.99 -4.34
CA ARG A 145 2.78 -19.09 -3.54
C ARG A 145 1.35 -19.59 -3.55
N GLU A 146 0.65 -19.39 -2.48
CA GLU A 146 -0.77 -19.71 -2.40
C GLU A 146 -1.60 -18.50 -2.80
N PRO A 147 -2.64 -18.69 -3.65
CA PRO A 147 -3.60 -17.64 -3.96
C PRO A 147 -4.28 -17.15 -2.68
N ARG A 148 -4.55 -15.86 -2.59
CA ARG A 148 -5.24 -15.25 -1.46
C ARG A 148 -6.61 -14.77 -1.88
N PHE A 149 -7.59 -15.09 -1.06
CA PHE A 149 -8.93 -14.57 -1.21
C PHE A 149 -8.94 -13.06 -0.91
N VAL A 150 -9.45 -12.28 -1.85
CA VAL A 150 -9.52 -10.82 -1.78
C VAL A 150 -10.88 -10.36 -2.30
N HIS A 151 -11.23 -9.11 -1.95
CA HIS A 151 -12.47 -8.49 -2.42
C HIS A 151 -12.19 -7.08 -2.93
N VAL A 152 -12.75 -6.73 -4.08
CA VAL A 152 -12.82 -5.36 -4.60
C VAL A 152 -14.23 -4.84 -4.42
N TYR A 153 -14.39 -3.90 -3.49
CA TYR A 153 -15.69 -3.28 -3.16
C TYR A 153 -16.14 -2.27 -4.20
N ALA A 154 -15.17 -1.54 -4.78
CA ALA A 154 -15.43 -0.56 -5.81
C ALA A 154 -14.16 -0.33 -6.64
N HIS A 155 -14.34 -0.06 -7.93
CA HIS A 155 -13.31 0.48 -8.80
C HIS A 155 -13.90 1.60 -9.66
N GLU A 156 -13.03 2.50 -10.11
CA GLU A 156 -13.39 3.61 -10.97
C GLU A 156 -12.21 3.91 -11.91
N ILE A 157 -12.47 3.98 -13.20
CA ILE A 157 -11.50 4.42 -14.20
C ILE A 157 -11.65 5.94 -14.31
N GLN A 158 -10.67 6.66 -13.79
CA GLN A 158 -10.68 8.12 -13.69
C GLN A 158 -10.26 8.81 -14.98
N SER A 159 -9.25 8.24 -15.68
CA SER A 159 -8.87 8.72 -17.00
C SER A 159 -8.25 7.60 -17.85
N VAL A 160 -8.36 7.73 -19.18
CA VAL A 160 -7.73 6.84 -20.15
C VAL A 160 -6.94 7.73 -21.13
N ARG A 161 -5.62 7.57 -21.11
CA ARG A 161 -4.67 8.26 -22.00
C ARG A 161 -3.60 7.26 -22.41
N LEU A 162 -3.98 6.31 -23.27
CA LEU A 162 -3.12 5.19 -23.64
C LEU A 162 -1.68 5.63 -23.91
N PRO A 163 -0.70 4.93 -23.34
CA PRO A 163 -0.82 3.64 -22.65
C PRO A 163 -1.23 3.74 -21.17
N GLU A 164 -1.49 4.91 -20.61
CA GLU A 164 -1.77 5.13 -19.21
C GLU A 164 -3.28 5.15 -18.91
N ILE A 165 -3.66 4.47 -17.80
CA ILE A 165 -5.01 4.46 -17.26
C ILE A 165 -4.94 4.81 -15.78
N ASP A 166 -5.55 5.93 -15.39
CA ASP A 166 -5.69 6.29 -13.98
C ASP A 166 -6.94 5.65 -13.38
N PHE A 167 -6.79 5.08 -12.23
CA PHE A 167 -7.88 4.36 -11.56
C PHE A 167 -7.91 4.62 -10.04
N ARG A 168 -9.08 4.37 -9.47
CA ARG A 168 -9.30 4.27 -8.03
C ARG A 168 -9.82 2.86 -7.71
N VAL A 169 -9.38 2.26 -6.60
CA VAL A 169 -9.85 0.96 -6.13
C VAL A 169 -10.04 0.97 -4.61
N VAL A 170 -11.15 0.37 -4.14
CA VAL A 170 -11.41 0.08 -2.73
C VAL A 170 -11.40 -1.43 -2.56
N CYS A 171 -10.55 -1.94 -1.68
CA CYS A 171 -10.29 -3.37 -1.59
C CYS A 171 -10.07 -3.85 -0.15
N SER A 172 -10.25 -5.14 0.05
CA SER A 172 -10.01 -5.82 1.32
C SER A 172 -8.53 -5.87 1.70
N LYS A 173 -8.26 -6.21 2.96
CA LYS A 173 -6.89 -6.53 3.40
C LYS A 173 -6.25 -7.61 2.53
N GLY A 174 -4.93 -7.55 2.38
CA GLY A 174 -4.15 -8.56 1.66
C GLY A 174 -4.15 -8.41 0.14
N PHE A 175 -4.89 -7.45 -0.40
CA PHE A 175 -4.93 -7.14 -1.82
C PHE A 175 -3.61 -6.51 -2.31
N TYR A 176 -3.13 -6.94 -3.46
CA TYR A 176 -1.94 -6.43 -4.14
C TYR A 176 -2.34 -5.63 -5.38
N VAL A 177 -2.21 -4.30 -5.31
CA VAL A 177 -2.55 -3.42 -6.44
C VAL A 177 -1.65 -3.70 -7.64
N ARG A 178 -0.39 -4.09 -7.42
CA ARG A 178 0.53 -4.49 -8.51
C ARG A 178 0.01 -5.68 -9.30
N THR A 179 -0.43 -6.72 -8.61
CA THR A 179 -1.00 -7.90 -9.26
C THR A 179 -2.32 -7.57 -9.96
N TYR A 180 -3.17 -6.73 -9.35
CA TYR A 180 -4.40 -6.27 -9.98
C TYR A 180 -4.15 -5.59 -11.33
N VAL A 181 -3.17 -4.70 -11.38
CA VAL A 181 -2.76 -4.01 -12.61
C VAL A 181 -2.17 -4.98 -13.63
N HIS A 182 -1.30 -5.88 -13.18
CA HIS A 182 -0.71 -6.93 -14.02
C HIS A 182 -1.80 -7.80 -14.66
N ASP A 183 -2.75 -8.27 -13.87
CA ASP A 183 -3.83 -9.18 -14.33
C ASP A 183 -4.78 -8.46 -15.31
N ILE A 184 -5.10 -7.16 -15.08
CA ILE A 184 -5.85 -6.34 -16.05
C ILE A 184 -5.08 -6.22 -17.37
N GLY A 185 -3.77 -6.02 -17.33
CA GLY A 185 -2.93 -5.96 -18.54
C GLY A 185 -2.90 -7.28 -19.30
N GLN A 186 -2.89 -8.43 -18.59
CA GLN A 186 -3.01 -9.74 -19.19
C GLN A 186 -4.38 -9.94 -19.86
N GLU A 187 -5.45 -9.48 -19.20
CA GLU A 187 -6.81 -9.54 -19.76
C GLU A 187 -6.96 -8.71 -21.02
N LEU A 188 -6.30 -7.55 -21.08
CA LEU A 188 -6.28 -6.71 -22.30
C LEU A 188 -5.32 -7.27 -23.39
N GLY A 189 -4.49 -8.27 -23.07
CA GLY A 189 -3.61 -8.96 -24.02
C GLY A 189 -2.33 -8.20 -24.39
N CYS A 190 -2.04 -7.07 -23.75
CA CYS A 190 -0.84 -6.27 -24.01
C CYS A 190 0.09 -6.11 -22.81
N GLY A 191 -0.23 -6.76 -21.67
CA GLY A 191 0.53 -6.63 -20.43
C GLY A 191 0.42 -5.23 -19.82
N ALA A 192 0.72 -5.14 -18.51
CA ALA A 192 0.77 -3.88 -17.79
C ALA A 192 1.67 -3.98 -16.55
N HIS A 193 2.07 -2.82 -16.03
CA HIS A 193 2.68 -2.66 -14.72
C HIS A 193 2.12 -1.44 -14.00
N LEU A 194 2.26 -1.44 -12.68
CA LEU A 194 1.85 -0.31 -11.85
C LEU A 194 2.89 0.81 -11.95
N LYS A 195 2.52 1.94 -12.54
CA LYS A 195 3.39 3.11 -12.72
C LYS A 195 3.45 4.00 -11.51
N ALA A 196 2.31 4.24 -10.88
CA ALA A 196 2.19 5.08 -9.69
C ALA A 196 1.09 4.53 -8.77
N LEU A 197 1.27 4.72 -7.45
CA LEU A 197 0.31 4.30 -6.44
C LEU A 197 0.29 5.28 -5.27
N ARG A 198 -0.92 5.63 -4.82
CA ARG A 198 -1.15 6.39 -3.61
C ARG A 198 -2.24 5.73 -2.78
N ARG A 199 -1.94 5.36 -1.54
CA ARG A 199 -2.97 4.93 -0.58
C ARG A 199 -3.64 6.14 0.03
N THR A 200 -4.93 6.34 -0.26
CA THR A 200 -5.72 7.47 0.22
C THR A 200 -6.39 7.17 1.55
N LYS A 201 -6.82 5.88 1.76
CA LYS A 201 -7.49 5.49 3.01
C LYS A 201 -7.03 4.13 3.53
N SER A 202 -7.17 3.96 4.84
CA SER A 202 -7.07 2.67 5.54
C SER A 202 -8.13 2.64 6.64
N GLY A 203 -9.20 1.86 6.47
CA GLY A 203 -10.39 1.90 7.29
C GLY A 203 -11.00 3.31 7.33
N ARG A 204 -11.16 3.84 8.53
CA ARG A 204 -11.70 5.19 8.78
C ARG A 204 -10.64 6.30 8.70
N PHE A 205 -9.39 5.97 8.44
CA PHE A 205 -8.29 6.95 8.37
C PHE A 205 -8.08 7.41 6.93
N ASP A 206 -7.94 8.72 6.77
CA ASP A 206 -7.73 9.38 5.49
C ASP A 206 -6.37 10.10 5.45
N VAL A 207 -5.74 10.15 4.28
CA VAL A 207 -4.42 10.76 4.10
C VAL A 207 -4.42 12.28 4.33
N THR A 208 -5.57 12.94 4.18
CA THR A 208 -5.69 14.39 4.40
C THR A 208 -5.38 14.81 5.84
N GLY A 209 -5.54 13.89 6.80
CA GLY A 209 -5.16 14.10 8.20
C GLY A 209 -3.72 13.74 8.53
N ALA A 210 -2.91 13.30 7.56
CA ALA A 210 -1.57 12.82 7.79
C ALA A 210 -0.53 13.96 7.84
N ILE A 211 0.54 13.74 8.62
CA ILE A 211 1.75 14.56 8.59
C ILE A 211 2.66 14.08 7.45
N THR A 212 3.28 14.97 6.71
CA THR A 212 4.26 14.61 5.69
C THR A 212 5.56 14.09 6.34
N VAL A 213 6.38 13.37 5.56
CA VAL A 213 7.69 12.91 6.04
C VAL A 213 8.62 14.08 6.33
N GLU A 214 8.51 15.16 5.56
CA GLU A 214 9.28 16.39 5.74
C GLU A 214 8.93 17.08 7.07
N GLU A 215 7.63 17.24 7.35
CA GLU A 215 7.15 17.78 8.64
C GLU A 215 7.54 16.87 9.81
N LEU A 216 7.48 15.55 9.61
CA LEU A 216 7.90 14.57 10.62
C LEU A 216 9.40 14.68 10.96
N LYS A 217 10.25 14.99 9.97
CA LYS A 217 11.70 15.18 10.15
C LYS A 217 12.04 16.52 10.80
N ALA A 218 11.34 17.59 10.39
CA ALA A 218 11.67 18.97 10.77
C ALA A 218 10.94 19.41 12.03
N GLY A 219 9.80 18.82 12.36
CA GLY A 219 8.97 19.23 13.49
C GLY A 219 9.60 18.94 14.86
N PRO A 220 9.43 19.83 15.85
CA PRO A 220 9.81 19.53 17.21
C PRO A 220 8.97 18.36 17.75
N ARG A 221 9.58 17.59 18.67
CA ARG A 221 8.96 16.37 19.24
C ARG A 221 7.52 16.61 19.73
N GLU A 222 7.30 17.72 20.40
CA GLU A 222 5.99 18.08 21.01
C GLU A 222 4.92 18.30 19.92
N ALA A 223 5.28 18.95 18.81
CA ALA A 223 4.36 19.18 17.70
C ALA A 223 3.99 17.86 16.99
N VAL A 224 4.98 16.96 16.79
CA VAL A 224 4.72 15.62 16.23
C VAL A 224 3.91 14.78 17.21
N ALA A 225 4.20 14.82 18.50
CA ALA A 225 3.47 14.10 19.54
C ALA A 225 2.00 14.54 19.63
N ALA A 226 1.71 15.81 19.43
CA ALA A 226 0.35 16.36 19.41
C ALA A 226 -0.50 15.83 18.24
N ARG A 227 0.13 15.31 17.17
CA ARG A 227 -0.55 14.68 16.02
C ARG A 227 -0.86 13.19 16.26
N VAL A 228 -0.38 12.59 17.35
CA VAL A 228 -0.63 11.17 17.67
C VAL A 228 -2.06 11.02 18.20
N LEU A 229 -2.85 10.25 17.47
CA LEU A 229 -4.21 9.87 17.90
C LEU A 229 -4.11 8.91 19.09
N SER A 230 -4.75 9.26 20.21
CA SER A 230 -4.78 8.40 21.40
C SER A 230 -5.61 7.12 21.16
N LEU A 231 -5.37 6.06 21.92
CA LEU A 231 -6.13 4.81 21.81
C LEU A 231 -7.66 5.02 21.98
N PRO A 232 -8.14 5.85 22.92
CA PRO A 232 -9.58 6.19 22.99
C PRO A 232 -10.11 6.93 21.76
N ALA A 233 -9.30 7.81 21.13
CA ALA A 233 -9.71 8.48 19.91
C ALA A 233 -9.84 7.49 18.73
N ILE A 234 -8.91 6.54 18.61
CA ILE A 234 -8.95 5.46 17.61
C ILE A 234 -10.18 4.58 17.80
N SER A 235 -10.49 4.20 19.06
CA SER A 235 -11.69 3.42 19.38
C SER A 235 -12.95 4.13 18.91
N ARG A 236 -13.13 5.41 19.25
CA ARG A 236 -14.28 6.21 18.79
C ARG A 236 -14.37 6.33 17.26
N LEU A 237 -13.25 6.55 16.57
CA LEU A 237 -13.22 6.63 15.11
C LEU A 237 -13.68 5.32 14.44
N ARG A 238 -13.42 4.19 15.08
CA ARG A 238 -13.81 2.86 14.58
C ARG A 238 -15.24 2.48 14.96
N GLY A 239 -15.93 3.26 15.79
CA GLY A 239 -17.29 3.01 16.22
C GLY A 239 -17.41 2.01 17.38
N ALA A 240 -16.37 1.93 18.22
CA ALA A 240 -16.33 1.10 19.43
C ALA A 240 -16.37 1.95 20.70
#